data_a19945e175ee3b8729501710e2fadef9
#
_entry.id   a19945e175ee3b8729501710e2fadef9
#
_cell.length_a   1.000
_cell.length_b   1.000
_cell.length_c   1.000
_cell.angle_alpha   90.00
_cell.angle_beta   90.00
_cell.angle_gamma   90.00
#
_symmetry.space_group_name_H-M   'P 1'
#
loop_
_entity.id
_entity.type
_entity.pdbx_description
1 polymer ?
#
loop_
_entity_poly.entity_id
_entity_poly.type
_entity_poly.pdbx_seq_one_letter_code
_entity_poly.pdbx_strand_id
1 'polypeptide(L)'
;MIFNSVSYLLFFPIVTILYFAFPKKLRNAWLLIASYFFYMNWNAAYGLLLFGSTVITYLCSLLVEWAKEKKQSVRLAKAAMAASFLLNLGLLFYFKYLNFAVVNLNRISSLFHGRQISAFDILLPVGISFYIFQALGYTMDVYRGKIKACRNFFRYALFVSFFPQLVAGPIERSDNLLPQFEEEHTFDTDRIREGLLWMLWGLFLKIVIADNLSVYITEIYDNYLAYTGAEIVFATVLFAFQIYCDFGGYSYIAIGSAKVLGFRLMDNFKAPYLAVSVHDFWRRWHISLTSWFTDYLYIPLGGNRKGKLRKYLNVMIVFLTSGLWHGADWTYVIWGGINGLYMVIEEVTGYRKKAVRLAEKSLSYRIFAGILTFALVDFSWLFFRASSLDDVVGMLRQIKAVPGFHRLFGAVFAGMEPSLLLAVTLALLLMWQVDRLLYREKNAAMLVLSQGWFARYLVYGGLLLFILLFGVYGYEYAQTAFIYFQF
;
A
#
# COMPACT_ATOMS: atom_id res chain seq x y z
N MET A 1 -0.74 -9.64 14.18
CA MET A 1 -1.87 -8.79 14.59
C MET A 1 -2.31 -7.91 13.43
N ILE A 2 -3.62 -7.60 13.30
CA ILE A 2 -4.13 -6.62 12.32
C ILE A 2 -4.66 -5.39 13.06
N PHE A 3 -4.60 -4.21 12.42
CA PHE A 3 -4.93 -2.94 13.09
C PHE A 3 -6.40 -2.80 13.51
N ASN A 4 -7.32 -3.43 12.81
CA ASN A 4 -8.76 -3.45 13.13
C ASN A 4 -9.17 -4.58 14.08
N SER A 5 -8.23 -5.21 14.79
CA SER A 5 -8.50 -6.28 15.75
C SER A 5 -8.60 -5.79 17.19
N VAL A 6 -9.38 -6.46 18.01
CA VAL A 6 -9.44 -6.22 19.47
C VAL A 6 -8.05 -6.38 20.09
N SER A 7 -7.26 -7.35 19.61
CA SER A 7 -5.88 -7.54 20.06
C SER A 7 -5.02 -6.29 19.88
N TYR A 8 -5.18 -5.58 18.75
CA TYR A 8 -4.45 -4.34 18.50
C TYR A 8 -4.96 -3.19 19.38
N LEU A 9 -6.26 -3.09 19.59
CA LEU A 9 -6.86 -2.08 20.45
C LEU A 9 -6.39 -2.20 21.91
N LEU A 10 -6.05 -3.42 22.37
CA LEU A 10 -5.45 -3.64 23.68
C LEU A 10 -3.92 -3.46 23.66
N PHE A 11 -3.26 -3.96 22.61
CA PHE A 11 -1.81 -3.90 22.46
C PHE A 11 -1.29 -2.47 22.38
N PHE A 12 -1.89 -1.62 21.56
CA PHE A 12 -1.38 -0.28 21.27
C PHE A 12 -1.34 0.65 22.50
N PRO A 13 -2.40 0.75 23.33
CA PRO A 13 -2.34 1.53 24.57
C PRO A 13 -1.28 1.04 25.54
N ILE A 14 -1.14 -0.29 25.72
CA ILE A 14 -0.12 -0.88 26.60
C ILE A 14 1.28 -0.50 26.11
N VAL A 15 1.54 -0.66 24.80
CA VAL A 15 2.83 -0.30 24.21
C VAL A 15 3.13 1.19 24.40
N THR A 16 2.13 2.04 24.17
CA THR A 16 2.27 3.50 24.28
C THR A 16 2.53 3.95 25.71
N ILE A 17 1.76 3.45 26.68
CA ILE A 17 1.92 3.79 28.09
C ILE A 17 3.32 3.39 28.58
N LEU A 18 3.75 2.14 28.31
CA LEU A 18 5.04 1.65 28.72
C LEU A 18 6.19 2.37 27.99
N TYR A 19 6.00 2.75 26.73
CA TYR A 19 6.99 3.52 25.97
C TYR A 19 7.30 4.86 26.64
N PHE A 20 6.31 5.59 27.10
CA PHE A 20 6.52 6.87 27.77
C PHE A 20 6.90 6.70 29.25
N ALA A 21 6.51 5.60 29.90
CA ALA A 21 6.91 5.28 31.28
C ALA A 21 8.36 4.85 31.38
N PHE A 22 8.91 4.17 30.38
CA PHE A 22 10.30 3.71 30.40
C PHE A 22 11.30 4.85 30.21
N PRO A 23 12.50 4.74 30.86
CA PRO A 23 13.59 5.65 30.60
C PRO A 23 14.05 5.55 29.14
N LYS A 24 14.51 6.66 28.58
CA LYS A 24 14.91 6.81 27.16
C LYS A 24 15.75 5.64 26.62
N LYS A 25 16.71 5.18 27.39
CA LYS A 25 17.64 4.09 27.00
C LYS A 25 16.92 2.76 26.70
N LEU A 26 15.77 2.51 27.30
CA LEU A 26 14.99 1.28 27.16
C LEU A 26 13.89 1.38 26.10
N ARG A 27 13.50 2.58 25.66
CA ARG A 27 12.37 2.79 24.75
C ARG A 27 12.53 2.07 23.41
N ASN A 28 13.70 2.14 22.78
CA ASN A 28 13.95 1.45 21.52
C ASN A 28 13.95 -0.08 21.68
N ALA A 29 14.49 -0.59 22.80
CA ALA A 29 14.42 -2.01 23.10
C ALA A 29 12.97 -2.48 23.32
N TRP A 30 12.18 -1.68 24.04
CA TRP A 30 10.75 -1.94 24.23
C TRP A 30 10.01 -1.96 22.89
N LEU A 31 10.21 -0.96 22.02
CA LEU A 31 9.57 -0.93 20.70
C LEU A 31 10.00 -2.10 19.82
N LEU A 32 11.25 -2.55 19.91
CA LEU A 32 11.73 -3.73 19.18
C LEU A 32 10.99 -5.00 19.65
N ILE A 33 10.91 -5.20 20.97
CA ILE A 33 10.16 -6.34 21.55
C ILE A 33 8.70 -6.30 21.12
N ALA A 34 8.06 -5.13 21.26
CA ALA A 34 6.67 -4.94 20.87
C ALA A 34 6.45 -5.21 19.37
N SER A 35 7.39 -4.79 18.51
CA SER A 35 7.33 -5.00 17.06
C SER A 35 7.41 -6.48 16.67
N TYR A 36 8.33 -7.21 17.29
CA TYR A 36 8.42 -8.66 17.07
C TYR A 36 7.20 -9.39 17.64
N PHE A 37 6.71 -9.00 18.82
CA PHE A 37 5.48 -9.56 19.39
C PHE A 37 4.27 -9.31 18.46
N PHE A 38 4.12 -8.09 17.93
CA PHE A 38 3.07 -7.75 16.97
C PHE A 38 3.12 -8.64 15.73
N TYR A 39 4.32 -8.84 15.16
CA TYR A 39 4.50 -9.63 13.95
C TYR A 39 4.31 -11.13 14.19
N MET A 40 4.90 -11.66 15.26
CA MET A 40 4.84 -13.07 15.63
C MET A 40 3.44 -13.53 16.08
N ASN A 41 2.57 -12.61 16.46
CA ASN A 41 1.16 -12.93 16.75
C ASN A 41 0.42 -13.56 15.56
N TRP A 42 0.89 -13.32 14.35
CA TRP A 42 0.38 -13.99 13.14
C TRP A 42 0.94 -15.42 13.02
N ASN A 43 2.24 -15.54 12.99
CA ASN A 43 2.98 -16.80 12.97
C ASN A 43 4.39 -16.56 13.52
N ALA A 44 4.75 -17.26 14.58
CA ALA A 44 6.05 -17.09 15.25
C ALA A 44 7.24 -17.42 14.32
N ALA A 45 7.10 -18.40 13.41
CA ALA A 45 8.15 -18.74 12.46
C ALA A 45 8.52 -17.60 11.51
N TYR A 46 7.57 -16.71 11.20
CA TYR A 46 7.85 -15.54 10.36
C TYR A 46 8.76 -14.51 11.04
N GLY A 47 8.79 -14.49 12.38
CA GLY A 47 9.78 -13.70 13.11
C GLY A 47 11.22 -14.08 12.78
N LEU A 48 11.49 -15.36 12.53
CA LEU A 48 12.82 -15.84 12.10
C LEU A 48 13.16 -15.36 10.68
N LEU A 49 12.21 -15.31 9.77
CA LEU A 49 12.42 -14.78 8.42
C LEU A 49 12.72 -13.29 8.44
N LEU A 50 11.95 -12.52 9.21
CA LEU A 50 12.19 -11.10 9.43
C LEU A 50 13.58 -10.86 10.04
N PHE A 51 13.94 -11.65 11.06
CA PHE A 51 15.26 -11.58 11.69
C PHE A 51 16.39 -11.94 10.70
N GLY A 52 16.25 -13.02 9.93
CA GLY A 52 17.22 -13.44 8.92
C GLY A 52 17.46 -12.37 7.85
N SER A 53 16.39 -11.80 7.29
CA SER A 53 16.47 -10.69 6.34
C SER A 53 17.16 -9.46 6.96
N THR A 54 16.86 -9.14 8.22
CA THR A 54 17.48 -8.06 8.98
C THR A 54 18.99 -8.29 9.16
N VAL A 55 19.39 -9.48 9.55
CA VAL A 55 20.82 -9.84 9.72
C VAL A 55 21.58 -9.76 8.39
N ILE A 56 21.03 -10.32 7.33
CA ILE A 56 21.64 -10.30 5.99
C ILE A 56 21.89 -8.86 5.54
N THR A 57 20.87 -8.01 5.60
CA THR A 57 20.97 -6.63 5.11
C THR A 57 21.86 -5.77 6.01
N TYR A 58 21.88 -6.00 7.33
CA TYR A 58 22.77 -5.36 8.27
C TYR A 58 24.24 -5.67 7.96
N LEU A 59 24.59 -6.96 7.89
CA LEU A 59 25.97 -7.40 7.65
C LEU A 59 26.46 -6.98 6.26
N CYS A 60 25.61 -7.12 5.22
CA CYS A 60 25.95 -6.66 3.88
C CYS A 60 26.21 -5.16 3.84
N SER A 61 25.42 -4.36 4.55
CA SER A 61 25.57 -2.89 4.56
C SER A 61 26.86 -2.47 5.29
N LEU A 62 27.21 -3.14 6.40
CA LEU A 62 28.51 -2.93 7.06
C LEU A 62 29.68 -3.29 6.13
N LEU A 63 29.56 -4.41 5.40
CA LEU A 63 30.56 -4.84 4.43
C LEU A 63 30.68 -3.86 3.26
N VAL A 64 29.56 -3.32 2.77
CA VAL A 64 29.56 -2.28 1.71
C VAL A 64 30.34 -1.05 2.15
N GLU A 65 30.05 -0.53 3.34
CA GLU A 65 30.75 0.65 3.87
C GLU A 65 32.23 0.36 4.11
N TRP A 66 32.56 -0.74 4.76
CA TRP A 66 33.95 -1.15 4.99
C TRP A 66 34.74 -1.32 3.69
N ALA A 67 34.13 -1.95 2.68
CA ALA A 67 34.75 -2.14 1.37
C ALA A 67 35.04 -0.82 0.67
N LYS A 68 34.18 0.19 0.81
CA LYS A 68 34.37 1.52 0.23
C LYS A 68 35.38 2.36 0.99
N GLU A 69 35.27 2.42 2.33
CA GLU A 69 36.07 3.33 3.16
C GLU A 69 37.48 2.77 3.45
N LYS A 70 37.59 1.48 3.80
CA LYS A 70 38.84 0.89 4.25
C LYS A 70 39.61 0.17 3.14
N LYS A 71 38.91 -0.58 2.27
CA LYS A 71 39.54 -1.35 1.20
C LYS A 71 39.54 -0.62 -0.14
N GLN A 72 38.85 0.51 -0.28
CA GLN A 72 38.66 1.27 -1.51
C GLN A 72 38.29 0.37 -2.72
N SER A 73 37.57 -0.71 -2.45
CA SER A 73 37.20 -1.73 -3.43
C SER A 73 35.72 -1.60 -3.82
N VAL A 74 35.47 -0.91 -4.92
CA VAL A 74 34.11 -0.80 -5.52
C VAL A 74 33.57 -2.18 -5.89
N ARG A 75 34.43 -3.11 -6.33
CA ARG A 75 34.00 -4.48 -6.70
C ARG A 75 33.45 -5.22 -5.50
N LEU A 76 34.12 -5.17 -4.34
CA LEU A 76 33.68 -5.83 -3.11
C LEU A 76 32.40 -5.19 -2.59
N ALA A 77 32.30 -3.86 -2.59
CA ALA A 77 31.09 -3.16 -2.20
C ALA A 77 29.89 -3.53 -3.09
N LYS A 78 30.10 -3.63 -4.41
CA LYS A 78 29.08 -4.07 -5.35
C LYS A 78 28.67 -5.54 -5.11
N ALA A 79 29.63 -6.41 -4.84
CA ALA A 79 29.35 -7.82 -4.54
C ALA A 79 28.54 -7.98 -3.25
N ALA A 80 28.89 -7.25 -2.18
CA ALA A 80 28.12 -7.25 -0.92
C ALA A 80 26.68 -6.73 -1.11
N MET A 81 26.53 -5.63 -1.85
CA MET A 81 25.19 -5.12 -2.20
C MET A 81 24.39 -6.17 -3.01
N ALA A 82 25.01 -6.76 -4.05
CA ALA A 82 24.36 -7.78 -4.87
C ALA A 82 23.98 -9.02 -4.04
N ALA A 83 24.81 -9.46 -3.09
CA ALA A 83 24.49 -10.56 -2.20
C ALA A 83 23.26 -10.23 -1.33
N SER A 84 23.18 -9.01 -0.77
CA SER A 84 21.98 -8.55 -0.03
C SER A 84 20.71 -8.66 -0.90
N PHE A 85 20.79 -8.18 -2.14
CA PHE A 85 19.65 -8.24 -3.08
C PHE A 85 19.31 -9.68 -3.45
N LEU A 86 20.27 -10.49 -3.83
CA LEU A 86 20.03 -11.88 -4.25
C LEU A 86 19.43 -12.73 -3.15
N LEU A 87 19.92 -12.61 -1.91
CA LEU A 87 19.41 -13.37 -0.79
C LEU A 87 17.98 -12.95 -0.41
N ASN A 88 17.71 -11.65 -0.33
CA ASN A 88 16.37 -11.17 0.04
C ASN A 88 15.35 -11.34 -1.09
N LEU A 89 15.72 -11.07 -2.34
CA LEU A 89 14.86 -11.36 -3.49
C LEU A 89 14.68 -12.86 -3.71
N GLY A 90 15.67 -13.68 -3.35
CA GLY A 90 15.56 -15.15 -3.32
C GLY A 90 14.53 -15.63 -2.30
N LEU A 91 14.52 -15.05 -1.09
CA LEU A 91 13.47 -15.30 -0.10
C LEU A 91 12.10 -14.90 -0.63
N LEU A 92 11.99 -13.70 -1.20
CA LEU A 92 10.74 -13.22 -1.80
C LEU A 92 10.29 -14.13 -2.96
N PHE A 93 11.22 -14.58 -3.81
CA PHE A 93 10.93 -15.51 -4.90
C PHE A 93 10.39 -16.83 -4.37
N TYR A 94 11.01 -17.41 -3.36
CA TYR A 94 10.58 -18.67 -2.77
C TYR A 94 9.16 -18.59 -2.22
N PHE A 95 8.86 -17.57 -1.41
CA PHE A 95 7.55 -17.48 -0.75
C PHE A 95 6.44 -16.96 -1.66
N LYS A 96 6.74 -16.08 -2.61
CA LYS A 96 5.71 -15.41 -3.43
C LYS A 96 5.64 -15.90 -4.86
N TYR A 97 6.78 -16.18 -5.50
CA TYR A 97 6.83 -16.40 -6.96
C TYR A 97 7.08 -17.83 -7.38
N LEU A 98 7.45 -18.74 -6.47
CA LEU A 98 7.80 -20.11 -6.84
C LEU A 98 6.64 -20.84 -7.53
N ASN A 99 5.44 -20.78 -6.94
CA ASN A 99 4.27 -21.43 -7.55
C ASN A 99 3.84 -20.78 -8.87
N PHE A 100 3.98 -19.46 -9.00
CA PHE A 100 3.76 -18.80 -10.29
C PHE A 100 4.75 -19.26 -11.36
N ALA A 101 6.02 -19.42 -11.00
CA ALA A 101 7.02 -19.99 -11.91
C ALA A 101 6.67 -21.45 -12.28
N VAL A 102 6.27 -22.28 -11.33
CA VAL A 102 5.84 -23.66 -11.56
C VAL A 102 4.64 -23.73 -12.51
N VAL A 103 3.61 -22.91 -12.30
CA VAL A 103 2.44 -22.86 -13.19
C VAL A 103 2.84 -22.50 -14.63
N ASN A 104 3.71 -21.50 -14.80
CA ASN A 104 4.17 -21.11 -16.13
C ASN A 104 5.07 -22.17 -16.76
N LEU A 105 5.96 -22.81 -16.00
CA LEU A 105 6.76 -23.95 -16.48
C LEU A 105 5.87 -25.13 -16.90
N ASN A 106 4.84 -25.42 -16.14
CA ASN A 106 3.88 -26.47 -16.47
C ASN A 106 3.12 -26.17 -17.76
N ARG A 107 2.72 -24.91 -17.99
CA ARG A 107 2.09 -24.48 -19.24
C ARG A 107 3.04 -24.70 -20.44
N ILE A 108 4.32 -24.36 -20.28
CA ILE A 108 5.32 -24.60 -21.33
C ILE A 108 5.56 -26.11 -21.51
N SER A 109 5.73 -26.86 -20.41
CA SER A 109 5.94 -28.32 -20.43
C SER A 109 4.80 -29.06 -21.12
N SER A 110 3.54 -28.63 -20.92
CA SER A 110 2.38 -29.23 -21.56
C SER A 110 2.40 -29.11 -23.10
N LEU A 111 3.00 -28.05 -23.65
CA LEU A 111 3.15 -27.89 -25.09
C LEU A 111 4.08 -28.96 -25.70
N PHE A 112 4.96 -29.56 -24.87
CA PHE A 112 5.92 -30.61 -25.27
C PHE A 112 5.58 -31.96 -24.65
N HIS A 113 4.35 -32.19 -24.13
CA HIS A 113 3.91 -33.42 -23.47
C HIS A 113 4.83 -33.83 -22.29
N GLY A 114 5.49 -32.82 -21.65
CA GLY A 114 6.42 -33.04 -20.55
C GLY A 114 5.71 -33.26 -19.22
N ARG A 115 6.50 -33.65 -18.20
CA ARG A 115 5.99 -33.86 -16.84
C ARG A 115 5.53 -32.58 -16.21
N GLN A 116 4.47 -32.66 -15.40
CA GLN A 116 3.95 -31.57 -14.58
C GLN A 116 4.62 -31.58 -13.19
N ILE A 117 4.94 -30.42 -12.67
CA ILE A 117 5.47 -30.21 -11.33
C ILE A 117 4.28 -29.83 -10.44
N SER A 118 4.11 -30.52 -9.30
CA SER A 118 3.07 -30.16 -8.33
C SER A 118 3.35 -28.80 -7.68
N ALA A 119 2.30 -28.05 -7.39
CA ALA A 119 2.42 -26.82 -6.60
C ALA A 119 2.95 -27.14 -5.19
N PHE A 120 3.72 -26.23 -4.64
CA PHE A 120 4.25 -26.30 -3.28
C PHE A 120 3.24 -25.71 -2.29
N ASP A 121 3.10 -26.33 -1.13
CA ASP A 121 2.31 -25.77 -0.03
C ASP A 121 3.16 -24.72 0.72
N ILE A 122 3.10 -23.48 0.23
CA ILE A 122 3.87 -22.36 0.75
C ILE A 122 2.91 -21.29 1.23
N LEU A 123 2.90 -21.05 2.54
CA LEU A 123 2.15 -19.95 3.12
C LEU A 123 2.95 -18.64 3.02
N LEU A 124 2.37 -17.63 2.36
CA LEU A 124 3.02 -16.34 2.17
C LEU A 124 3.11 -15.56 3.51
N PRO A 125 4.33 -15.19 3.96
CA PRO A 125 4.48 -14.38 5.16
C PRO A 125 3.95 -12.96 4.94
N VAL A 126 3.05 -12.53 5.80
CA VAL A 126 2.45 -11.20 5.75
C VAL A 126 3.52 -10.10 5.82
N GLY A 127 3.44 -9.11 4.94
CA GLY A 127 4.36 -7.97 4.92
C GLY A 127 5.76 -8.26 4.34
N ILE A 128 6.05 -9.50 3.87
CA ILE A 128 7.39 -9.86 3.37
C ILE A 128 7.87 -8.90 2.27
N SER A 129 7.00 -8.52 1.35
CA SER A 129 7.34 -7.59 0.26
C SER A 129 7.71 -6.20 0.79
N PHE A 130 7.06 -5.74 1.85
CA PHE A 130 7.28 -4.41 2.44
C PHE A 130 8.61 -4.32 3.17
N TYR A 131 8.88 -5.23 4.13
CA TYR A 131 10.13 -5.15 4.89
C TYR A 131 11.36 -5.50 4.04
N ILE A 132 11.24 -6.39 3.04
CA ILE A 132 12.35 -6.65 2.12
C ILE A 132 12.68 -5.39 1.31
N PHE A 133 11.69 -4.70 0.76
CA PHE A 133 11.93 -3.46 0.00
C PHE A 133 12.55 -2.37 0.87
N GLN A 134 12.10 -2.23 2.11
CA GLN A 134 12.69 -1.30 3.06
C GLN A 134 14.16 -1.63 3.38
N ALA A 135 14.46 -2.89 3.66
CA ALA A 135 15.80 -3.35 3.97
C ALA A 135 16.76 -3.26 2.76
N LEU A 136 16.27 -3.55 1.54
CA LEU A 136 17.03 -3.38 0.30
C LEU A 136 17.27 -1.89 -0.03
N GLY A 137 16.29 -1.03 0.23
CA GLY A 137 16.43 0.42 0.10
C GLY A 137 17.58 0.94 0.97
N TYR A 138 17.64 0.52 2.24
CA TYR A 138 18.73 0.86 3.14
C TYR A 138 20.10 0.39 2.61
N THR A 139 20.22 -0.87 2.17
CA THR A 139 21.50 -1.38 1.62
C THR A 139 21.94 -0.57 0.40
N MET A 140 20.99 -0.18 -0.46
CA MET A 140 21.29 0.66 -1.62
C MET A 140 21.70 2.08 -1.22
N ASP A 141 21.06 2.67 -0.20
CA ASP A 141 21.41 4.01 0.27
C ASP A 141 22.83 4.05 0.88
N VAL A 142 23.23 3.01 1.63
CA VAL A 142 24.63 2.84 2.09
C VAL A 142 25.57 2.65 0.90
N TYR A 143 25.20 1.81 -0.08
CA TYR A 143 26.04 1.61 -1.27
C TYR A 143 26.22 2.92 -2.06
N ARG A 144 25.21 3.75 -2.16
CA ARG A 144 25.30 5.07 -2.81
C ARG A 144 26.06 6.11 -2.00
N GLY A 145 26.27 5.86 -0.71
CA GLY A 145 26.88 6.83 0.23
C GLY A 145 25.93 7.94 0.66
N LYS A 146 24.60 7.73 0.47
CA LYS A 146 23.58 8.65 0.92
C LYS A 146 23.49 8.69 2.44
N ILE A 147 23.69 7.52 3.08
CA ILE A 147 23.77 7.35 4.54
C ILE A 147 24.96 6.47 4.90
N LYS A 148 25.42 6.56 6.14
CA LYS A 148 26.38 5.60 6.71
C LYS A 148 25.67 4.35 7.23
N ALA A 149 26.38 3.22 7.26
CA ALA A 149 25.83 2.00 7.82
C ALA A 149 25.57 2.17 9.32
N CYS A 150 24.39 1.79 9.76
CA CYS A 150 24.01 1.82 11.17
C CYS A 150 24.87 0.82 11.96
N ARG A 151 25.62 1.30 12.98
CA ARG A 151 26.50 0.44 13.79
C ARG A 151 25.74 -0.30 14.89
N ASN A 152 24.55 0.16 15.26
CA ASN A 152 23.73 -0.46 16.29
C ASN A 152 22.74 -1.42 15.66
N PHE A 153 22.98 -2.73 15.84
CA PHE A 153 22.11 -3.77 15.30
C PHE A 153 20.65 -3.67 15.78
N PHE A 154 20.45 -3.39 17.07
CA PHE A 154 19.10 -3.32 17.63
C PHE A 154 18.29 -2.13 17.05
N ARG A 155 18.96 -1.00 16.82
CA ARG A 155 18.32 0.15 16.15
C ARG A 155 17.98 -0.17 14.70
N TYR A 156 18.86 -0.84 13.98
CA TYR A 156 18.60 -1.29 12.62
C TYR A 156 17.49 -2.32 12.57
N ALA A 157 17.49 -3.28 13.50
CA ALA A 157 16.42 -4.27 13.62
C ALA A 157 15.06 -3.60 13.90
N LEU A 158 15.04 -2.58 14.77
CA LEU A 158 13.84 -1.78 15.02
C LEU A 158 13.38 -1.05 13.74
N PHE A 159 14.31 -0.46 12.98
CA PHE A 159 13.97 0.19 11.71
C PHE A 159 13.27 -0.77 10.74
N VAL A 160 13.74 -1.99 10.59
CA VAL A 160 13.13 -2.97 9.68
C VAL A 160 11.79 -3.49 10.22
N SER A 161 11.68 -3.67 11.54
CA SER A 161 10.54 -4.34 12.19
C SER A 161 9.53 -3.41 12.83
N PHE A 162 9.67 -2.08 12.76
CA PHE A 162 8.82 -1.12 13.46
C PHE A 162 7.34 -1.34 13.18
N PHE A 163 6.58 -1.79 14.20
CA PHE A 163 5.24 -2.35 14.04
C PHE A 163 4.22 -1.44 13.34
N PRO A 164 4.26 -0.09 13.48
CA PRO A 164 3.29 0.74 12.79
C PRO A 164 3.37 0.65 11.27
N GLN A 165 4.57 0.44 10.71
CA GLN A 165 4.75 0.38 9.25
C GLN A 165 4.88 -1.05 8.69
N LEU A 166 5.29 -2.04 9.53
CA LEU A 166 5.83 -3.33 9.11
C LEU A 166 4.94 -4.10 8.15
N VAL A 167 3.63 -4.08 8.35
CA VAL A 167 2.69 -4.96 7.64
C VAL A 167 2.05 -4.29 6.44
N ALA A 168 1.58 -3.06 6.59
CA ALA A 168 0.84 -2.32 5.56
C ALA A 168 1.03 -0.79 5.66
N GLY A 169 2.01 -0.36 6.43
CA GLY A 169 2.39 1.04 6.49
C GLY A 169 3.19 1.48 5.26
N PRO A 170 3.56 2.77 5.19
CA PRO A 170 4.45 3.26 4.15
C PRO A 170 5.81 2.54 4.15
N ILE A 171 6.37 2.27 2.98
CA ILE A 171 7.74 1.73 2.85
C ILE A 171 8.71 2.85 3.21
N GLU A 172 9.20 2.83 4.45
CA GLU A 172 9.97 3.93 5.00
C GLU A 172 11.39 4.01 4.46
N ARG A 173 11.87 5.25 4.40
CA ARG A 173 13.25 5.54 4.01
C ARG A 173 14.17 5.54 5.22
N SER A 174 15.37 5.04 5.00
CA SER A 174 16.40 4.97 6.02
C SER A 174 16.85 6.34 6.54
N ASP A 175 16.90 7.33 5.65
CA ASP A 175 17.23 8.72 5.99
C ASP A 175 16.10 9.47 6.72
N ASN A 176 14.86 8.95 6.68
CA ASN A 176 13.74 9.51 7.44
C ASN A 176 13.60 8.85 8.83
N LEU A 177 13.52 7.52 8.89
CA LEU A 177 13.11 6.85 10.14
C LEU A 177 14.27 6.51 11.08
N LEU A 178 15.47 6.10 10.55
CA LEU A 178 16.60 5.74 11.42
C LEU A 178 17.05 6.87 12.35
N PRO A 179 17.17 8.14 11.90
CA PRO A 179 17.54 9.24 12.80
C PRO A 179 16.53 9.45 13.93
N GLN A 180 15.26 9.24 13.68
CA GLN A 180 14.21 9.46 14.68
C GLN A 180 14.31 8.50 15.87
N PHE A 181 14.96 7.33 15.74
CA PHE A 181 15.26 6.46 16.88
C PHE A 181 16.39 6.96 17.78
N GLU A 182 17.09 8.02 17.38
CA GLU A 182 18.09 8.72 18.19
C GLU A 182 17.50 9.94 18.90
N GLU A 183 16.40 10.46 18.38
CA GLU A 183 15.71 11.62 18.91
C GLU A 183 15.00 11.28 20.23
N GLU A 184 14.81 12.31 21.05
CA GLU A 184 14.00 12.19 22.25
C GLU A 184 12.54 12.55 21.95
N HIS A 185 11.66 11.57 22.10
CA HIS A 185 10.23 11.79 21.97
C HIS A 185 9.60 12.01 23.35
N THR A 186 9.15 13.24 23.60
CA THR A 186 8.41 13.61 24.81
C THR A 186 6.94 13.27 24.68
N PHE A 187 6.25 13.13 25.81
CA PHE A 187 4.80 13.03 25.84
C PHE A 187 4.19 14.38 25.44
N ASP A 188 3.39 14.39 24.37
CA ASP A 188 2.78 15.59 23.82
C ASP A 188 1.32 15.30 23.49
N THR A 189 0.42 15.96 24.22
CA THR A 189 -1.03 15.70 24.16
C THR A 189 -1.63 16.08 22.81
N ASP A 190 -1.15 17.13 22.14
CA ASP A 190 -1.74 17.59 20.89
C ASP A 190 -1.31 16.68 19.74
N ARG A 191 -0.05 16.23 19.74
CA ARG A 191 0.46 15.22 18.82
C ARG A 191 -0.28 13.88 19.00
N ILE A 192 -0.52 13.46 20.25
CA ILE A 192 -1.26 12.23 20.56
C ILE A 192 -2.70 12.32 20.05
N ARG A 193 -3.38 13.44 20.30
CA ARG A 193 -4.75 13.67 19.79
C ARG A 193 -4.81 13.63 18.27
N GLU A 194 -3.86 14.26 17.61
CA GLU A 194 -3.78 14.23 16.15
C GLU A 194 -3.55 12.79 15.65
N GLY A 195 -2.63 12.05 16.26
CA GLY A 195 -2.36 10.64 15.91
C GLY A 195 -3.58 9.74 16.10
N LEU A 196 -4.27 9.87 17.23
CA LEU A 196 -5.50 9.11 17.51
C LEU A 196 -6.64 9.46 16.54
N LEU A 197 -6.75 10.73 16.13
CA LEU A 197 -7.75 11.13 15.13
C LEU A 197 -7.44 10.52 13.75
N TRP A 198 -6.18 10.45 13.35
CA TRP A 198 -5.79 9.74 12.12
C TRP A 198 -6.04 8.22 12.21
N MET A 199 -5.80 7.60 13.38
CA MET A 199 -6.16 6.19 13.59
C MET A 199 -7.66 5.96 13.49
N LEU A 200 -8.47 6.82 14.12
CA LEU A 200 -9.93 6.75 14.07
C LEU A 200 -10.44 6.94 12.65
N TRP A 201 -9.87 7.89 11.90
CA TRP A 201 -10.17 8.09 10.49
C TRP A 201 -9.83 6.86 9.64
N GLY A 202 -8.66 6.26 9.87
CA GLY A 202 -8.25 5.04 9.18
C GLY A 202 -9.17 3.85 9.47
N LEU A 203 -9.60 3.67 10.73
CA LEU A 203 -10.59 2.67 11.11
C LEU A 203 -11.94 2.93 10.42
N PHE A 204 -12.39 4.18 10.38
CA PHE A 204 -13.63 4.54 9.68
C PHE A 204 -13.58 4.15 8.20
N LEU A 205 -12.51 4.49 7.48
CA LEU A 205 -12.35 4.11 6.08
C LEU A 205 -12.37 2.59 5.89
N LYS A 206 -11.62 1.85 6.74
CA LYS A 206 -11.48 0.39 6.63
C LYS A 206 -12.80 -0.31 6.90
N ILE A 207 -13.38 -0.14 8.09
CA ILE A 207 -14.48 -0.99 8.55
C ILE A 207 -15.86 -0.50 8.16
N VAL A 208 -16.01 0.80 7.82
CA VAL A 208 -17.32 1.34 7.38
C VAL A 208 -17.44 1.35 5.86
N ILE A 209 -16.37 1.69 5.13
CA ILE A 209 -16.44 1.79 3.68
C ILE A 209 -15.90 0.51 3.04
N ALA A 210 -14.62 0.20 3.24
CA ALA A 210 -13.97 -0.87 2.48
C ALA A 210 -14.60 -2.24 2.74
N ASP A 211 -14.81 -2.60 3.99
CA ASP A 211 -15.33 -3.92 4.35
C ASP A 211 -16.78 -4.12 3.93
N ASN A 212 -17.63 -3.09 4.04
CA ASN A 212 -19.00 -3.15 3.54
C ASN A 212 -19.06 -3.28 2.01
N LEU A 213 -18.23 -2.54 1.28
CA LEU A 213 -18.19 -2.65 -0.18
C LEU A 213 -17.64 -4.00 -0.65
N SER A 214 -16.72 -4.60 0.09
CA SER A 214 -16.05 -5.85 -0.29
C SER A 214 -17.02 -7.00 -0.53
N VAL A 215 -18.10 -7.09 0.25
CA VAL A 215 -19.12 -8.14 0.14
C VAL A 215 -19.76 -8.15 -1.25
N TYR A 216 -20.22 -6.99 -1.72
CA TYR A 216 -20.90 -6.86 -3.02
C TYR A 216 -19.94 -7.02 -4.19
N ILE A 217 -18.74 -6.48 -4.07
CA ILE A 217 -17.73 -6.58 -5.11
C ILE A 217 -17.32 -8.05 -5.29
N THR A 218 -17.12 -8.77 -4.20
CA THR A 218 -16.74 -10.19 -4.23
C THR A 218 -17.86 -11.01 -4.86
N GLU A 219 -19.11 -10.80 -4.45
CA GLU A 219 -20.26 -11.50 -5.01
C GLU A 219 -20.38 -11.31 -6.54
N ILE A 220 -20.24 -10.06 -7.02
CA ILE A 220 -20.36 -9.77 -8.45
C ILE A 220 -19.17 -10.32 -9.24
N TYR A 221 -17.94 -10.22 -8.71
CA TYR A 221 -16.76 -10.71 -9.41
C TYR A 221 -16.69 -12.22 -9.48
N ASP A 222 -17.08 -12.91 -8.40
CA ASP A 222 -17.05 -14.37 -8.34
C ASP A 222 -18.17 -15.01 -9.17
N ASN A 223 -19.30 -14.29 -9.36
CA ASN A 223 -20.48 -14.75 -10.07
C ASN A 223 -20.83 -13.86 -11.28
N TYR A 224 -19.85 -13.26 -11.96
CA TYR A 224 -20.05 -12.22 -12.98
C TYR A 224 -20.99 -12.62 -14.12
N LEU A 225 -21.14 -13.91 -14.43
CA LEU A 225 -22.07 -14.41 -15.44
C LEU A 225 -23.56 -14.22 -15.06
N ALA A 226 -23.86 -14.10 -13.77
CA ALA A 226 -25.21 -13.82 -13.28
C ALA A 226 -25.60 -12.33 -13.34
N TYR A 227 -24.64 -11.45 -13.60
CA TYR A 227 -24.80 -10.00 -13.57
C TYR A 227 -24.70 -9.38 -14.96
N THR A 228 -25.30 -8.19 -15.11
CA THR A 228 -25.18 -7.40 -16.34
C THR A 228 -23.85 -6.68 -16.41
N GLY A 229 -23.45 -6.27 -17.61
CA GLY A 229 -22.23 -5.49 -17.81
C GLY A 229 -22.20 -4.18 -17.02
N ALA A 230 -23.33 -3.53 -16.87
CA ALA A 230 -23.44 -2.30 -16.07
C ALA A 230 -23.18 -2.56 -14.58
N GLU A 231 -23.65 -3.69 -14.03
CA GLU A 231 -23.39 -4.09 -12.65
C GLU A 231 -21.89 -4.42 -12.44
N ILE A 232 -21.25 -5.10 -13.41
CA ILE A 232 -19.81 -5.39 -13.36
C ILE A 232 -18.98 -4.08 -13.38
N VAL A 233 -19.32 -3.14 -14.28
CA VAL A 233 -18.66 -1.82 -14.33
C VAL A 233 -18.85 -1.07 -13.01
N PHE A 234 -20.06 -1.08 -12.47
CA PHE A 234 -20.33 -0.42 -11.19
C PHE A 234 -19.58 -1.08 -10.02
N ALA A 235 -19.48 -2.42 -9.99
CA ALA A 235 -18.66 -3.14 -9.00
C ALA A 235 -17.18 -2.75 -9.11
N THR A 236 -16.66 -2.51 -10.32
CA THR A 236 -15.29 -2.03 -10.52
C THR A 236 -15.12 -0.62 -9.96
N VAL A 237 -16.08 0.28 -10.18
CA VAL A 237 -16.09 1.61 -9.56
C VAL A 237 -16.12 1.52 -8.03
N LEU A 238 -16.94 0.64 -7.46
CA LEU A 238 -16.93 0.40 -6.01
C LEU A 238 -15.59 -0.15 -5.52
N PHE A 239 -14.94 -1.02 -6.30
CA PHE A 239 -13.63 -1.55 -5.98
C PHE A 239 -12.54 -0.46 -5.94
N ALA A 240 -12.60 0.54 -6.80
CA ALA A 240 -11.70 1.68 -6.71
C ALA A 240 -11.79 2.37 -5.33
N PHE A 241 -12.99 2.55 -4.79
CA PHE A 241 -13.19 3.10 -3.45
C PHE A 241 -12.81 2.10 -2.35
N GLN A 242 -13.14 0.82 -2.53
CA GLN A 242 -12.76 -0.23 -1.58
C GLN A 242 -11.23 -0.28 -1.39
N ILE A 243 -10.47 -0.43 -2.47
CA ILE A 243 -9.00 -0.55 -2.38
C ILE A 243 -8.35 0.71 -1.81
N TYR A 244 -8.91 1.89 -2.12
CA TYR A 244 -8.43 3.14 -1.52
C TYR A 244 -8.72 3.21 -0.03
N CYS A 245 -9.95 2.91 0.39
CA CYS A 245 -10.34 2.96 1.79
C CYS A 245 -9.68 1.85 2.63
N ASP A 246 -9.48 0.67 2.07
CA ASP A 246 -8.78 -0.43 2.72
C ASP A 246 -7.31 -0.07 2.97
N PHE A 247 -6.57 0.22 1.92
CA PHE A 247 -5.14 0.50 2.02
C PHE A 247 -4.85 1.89 2.61
N GLY A 248 -5.63 2.91 2.25
CA GLY A 248 -5.55 4.24 2.86
C GLY A 248 -5.87 4.18 4.34
N GLY A 249 -6.90 3.45 4.75
CA GLY A 249 -7.27 3.23 6.14
C GLY A 249 -6.13 2.63 6.95
N TYR A 250 -5.53 1.55 6.49
CA TYR A 250 -4.33 0.97 7.12
C TYR A 250 -3.16 1.94 7.19
N SER A 251 -2.90 2.70 6.13
CA SER A 251 -1.84 3.70 6.11
C SER A 251 -2.08 4.81 7.12
N TYR A 252 -3.32 5.31 7.26
CA TYR A 252 -3.65 6.32 8.27
C TYR A 252 -3.54 5.79 9.70
N ILE A 253 -3.92 4.53 9.96
CA ILE A 253 -3.71 3.90 11.27
C ILE A 253 -2.21 3.77 11.56
N ALA A 254 -1.40 3.35 10.59
CA ALA A 254 0.06 3.25 10.72
C ALA A 254 0.70 4.61 11.06
N ILE A 255 0.38 5.64 10.26
CA ILE A 255 0.88 7.01 10.45
C ILE A 255 0.42 7.58 11.79
N GLY A 256 -0.86 7.39 12.15
CA GLY A 256 -1.42 7.82 13.41
C GLY A 256 -0.76 7.15 14.60
N SER A 257 -0.55 5.83 14.56
CA SER A 257 0.12 5.05 15.61
C SER A 257 1.57 5.51 15.81
N ALA A 258 2.32 5.69 14.73
CA ALA A 258 3.67 6.23 14.78
C ALA A 258 3.69 7.64 15.37
N LYS A 259 2.74 8.49 14.98
CA LYS A 259 2.62 9.87 15.45
C LYS A 259 2.32 9.95 16.95
N VAL A 260 1.48 9.07 17.49
CA VAL A 260 1.24 8.95 18.94
C VAL A 260 2.54 8.69 19.68
N LEU A 261 3.38 7.79 19.17
CA LEU A 261 4.69 7.46 19.74
C LEU A 261 5.75 8.56 19.52
N GLY A 262 5.50 9.54 18.64
CA GLY A 262 6.40 10.64 18.35
C GLY A 262 7.14 10.52 17.01
N PHE A 263 6.92 9.44 16.26
CA PHE A 263 7.56 9.20 14.97
C PHE A 263 6.73 9.76 13.81
N ARG A 264 7.45 10.18 12.75
CA ARG A 264 6.87 10.69 11.51
C ARG A 264 7.13 9.70 10.39
N LEU A 265 6.07 9.11 9.86
CA LEU A 265 6.13 8.27 8.68
C LEU A 265 5.78 9.07 7.42
N MET A 266 6.18 8.53 6.26
CA MET A 266 5.82 9.09 4.95
C MET A 266 4.32 8.96 4.69
N ASP A 267 3.76 9.87 3.89
CA ASP A 267 2.41 9.70 3.36
C ASP A 267 2.39 8.61 2.28
N ASN A 268 1.32 7.83 2.26
CA ASN A 268 1.06 6.87 1.19
C ASN A 268 0.02 7.38 0.18
N PHE A 269 -0.89 8.23 0.62
CA PHE A 269 -1.99 8.75 -0.20
C PHE A 269 -2.21 10.24 -0.01
N LYS A 270 -2.50 10.95 -1.11
CA LYS A 270 -2.88 12.37 -1.13
C LYS A 270 -4.03 12.60 -2.12
N ALA A 271 -5.25 12.20 -1.75
CA ALA A 271 -6.45 12.38 -2.56
C ALA A 271 -6.27 11.91 -4.02
N PRO A 272 -5.99 10.62 -4.27
CA PRO A 272 -5.58 10.12 -5.59
C PRO A 272 -6.67 10.26 -6.66
N TYR A 273 -7.94 10.13 -6.30
CA TYR A 273 -9.05 10.21 -7.25
C TYR A 273 -9.45 11.66 -7.63
N LEU A 274 -8.77 12.67 -7.06
CA LEU A 274 -8.87 14.05 -7.53
C LEU A 274 -7.79 14.40 -8.58
N ALA A 275 -7.01 13.43 -9.02
CA ALA A 275 -5.97 13.60 -10.03
C ALA A 275 -6.56 13.95 -11.41
N VAL A 276 -5.87 14.80 -12.16
CA VAL A 276 -6.30 15.26 -13.50
C VAL A 276 -5.50 14.61 -14.64
N SER A 277 -4.63 13.67 -14.32
CA SER A 277 -3.87 12.83 -15.25
C SER A 277 -3.40 11.55 -14.55
N VAL A 278 -3.10 10.50 -15.30
CA VAL A 278 -2.59 9.24 -14.72
C VAL A 278 -1.24 9.47 -14.03
N HIS A 279 -0.41 10.36 -14.57
CA HIS A 279 0.82 10.74 -13.88
C HIS A 279 0.56 11.45 -12.54
N ASP A 280 -0.45 12.33 -12.44
CA ASP A 280 -0.83 12.98 -11.17
C ASP A 280 -1.41 11.95 -10.19
N PHE A 281 -2.17 10.97 -10.68
CA PHE A 281 -2.67 9.86 -9.88
C PHE A 281 -1.52 9.10 -9.20
N TRP A 282 -0.49 8.67 -9.93
CA TRP A 282 0.65 7.93 -9.38
C TRP A 282 1.55 8.75 -8.46
N ARG A 283 1.47 10.07 -8.51
CA ARG A 283 2.11 10.96 -7.51
C ARG A 283 1.34 11.03 -6.19
N ARG A 284 0.09 10.57 -6.17
CA ARG A 284 -0.85 10.62 -5.04
C ARG A 284 -1.22 9.25 -4.50
N TRP A 285 -0.99 8.20 -5.29
CA TRP A 285 -1.27 6.81 -4.97
C TRP A 285 0.00 6.07 -4.60
N HIS A 286 -0.03 5.38 -3.45
CA HIS A 286 1.08 4.54 -2.94
C HIS A 286 2.45 5.24 -3.07
N ILE A 287 2.54 6.44 -2.54
CA ILE A 287 3.65 7.38 -2.72
C ILE A 287 4.98 6.76 -2.30
N SER A 288 4.99 6.00 -1.19
CA SER A 288 6.20 5.34 -0.69
C SER A 288 6.75 4.31 -1.68
N LEU A 289 5.89 3.48 -2.29
CA LEU A 289 6.30 2.50 -3.31
C LEU A 289 6.71 3.19 -4.62
N THR A 290 5.92 4.16 -5.09
CA THR A 290 6.20 4.91 -6.32
C THR A 290 7.56 5.62 -6.22
N SER A 291 7.85 6.23 -5.08
CA SER A 291 9.16 6.84 -4.83
C SER A 291 10.27 5.79 -4.74
N TRP A 292 10.00 4.62 -4.11
CA TRP A 292 10.95 3.51 -4.04
C TRP A 292 11.38 3.03 -5.44
N PHE A 293 10.41 2.73 -6.31
CA PHE A 293 10.70 2.33 -7.68
C PHE A 293 11.41 3.43 -8.49
N THR A 294 11.07 4.68 -8.24
CA THR A 294 11.76 5.81 -8.88
C THR A 294 13.23 5.82 -8.50
N ASP A 295 13.54 5.75 -7.21
CA ASP A 295 14.91 5.87 -6.72
C ASP A 295 15.75 4.64 -6.99
N TYR A 296 15.20 3.44 -6.82
CA TYR A 296 15.99 2.22 -6.84
C TYR A 296 15.88 1.40 -8.13
N LEU A 297 14.92 1.71 -9.01
CA LEU A 297 14.79 1.06 -10.32
C LEU A 297 14.88 2.04 -11.48
N TYR A 298 14.03 3.08 -11.53
CA TYR A 298 13.97 4.00 -12.65
C TYR A 298 15.27 4.78 -12.87
N ILE A 299 15.80 5.41 -11.82
CA ILE A 299 17.04 6.18 -11.86
C ILE A 299 18.26 5.32 -12.24
N PRO A 300 18.48 4.12 -11.67
CA PRO A 300 19.57 3.23 -12.07
C PRO A 300 19.51 2.75 -13.51
N LEU A 301 18.31 2.56 -14.07
CA LEU A 301 18.12 2.23 -15.49
C LEU A 301 18.51 3.38 -16.45
N GLY A 302 18.84 4.55 -15.89
CA GLY A 302 19.22 5.76 -16.62
C GLY A 302 18.15 6.85 -16.59
N GLY A 303 16.99 6.59 -16.02
CA GLY A 303 15.90 7.58 -15.87
C GLY A 303 15.49 8.18 -17.22
N ASN A 304 15.49 9.53 -17.30
CA ASN A 304 15.20 10.30 -18.51
C ASN A 304 16.47 10.78 -19.27
N ARG A 305 17.68 10.37 -18.82
CA ARG A 305 18.96 10.92 -19.34
C ARG A 305 19.40 10.33 -20.66
N LYS A 306 18.88 9.16 -21.06
CA LYS A 306 19.32 8.37 -22.23
C LYS A 306 18.35 8.45 -23.42
N GLY A 307 17.69 9.60 -23.61
CA GLY A 307 16.75 9.84 -24.71
C GLY A 307 15.32 9.36 -24.43
N LYS A 308 14.38 9.73 -25.33
CA LYS A 308 12.94 9.51 -25.15
C LYS A 308 12.56 8.03 -25.15
N LEU A 309 13.06 7.26 -26.12
CA LEU A 309 12.74 5.82 -26.24
C LEU A 309 13.17 5.04 -24.98
N ARG A 310 14.40 5.30 -24.49
CA ARG A 310 14.89 4.66 -23.26
C ARG A 310 14.08 5.07 -22.03
N LYS A 311 13.62 6.33 -21.96
CA LYS A 311 12.72 6.80 -20.93
C LYS A 311 11.41 6.00 -20.91
N TYR A 312 10.79 5.80 -22.08
CA TYR A 312 9.53 5.03 -22.19
C TYR A 312 9.72 3.57 -21.79
N LEU A 313 10.81 2.95 -22.25
CA LEU A 313 11.15 1.59 -21.83
C LEU A 313 11.38 1.49 -20.32
N ASN A 314 12.08 2.45 -19.72
CA ASN A 314 12.29 2.47 -18.26
C ASN A 314 10.95 2.59 -17.49
N VAL A 315 10.02 3.42 -17.98
CA VAL A 315 8.66 3.52 -17.39
C VAL A 315 7.95 2.18 -17.47
N MET A 316 7.95 1.53 -18.64
CA MET A 316 7.33 0.21 -18.82
C MET A 316 7.94 -0.84 -17.89
N ILE A 317 9.27 -0.91 -17.77
CA ILE A 317 9.96 -1.84 -16.86
C ILE A 317 9.51 -1.59 -15.42
N VAL A 318 9.44 -0.34 -14.97
CA VAL A 318 9.01 0.01 -13.61
C VAL A 318 7.60 -0.46 -13.35
N PHE A 319 6.67 -0.20 -14.26
CA PHE A 319 5.26 -0.55 -14.07
C PHE A 319 5.01 -2.06 -14.15
N LEU A 320 5.68 -2.77 -15.09
CA LEU A 320 5.61 -4.24 -15.15
C LEU A 320 6.20 -4.88 -13.88
N THR A 321 7.32 -4.36 -13.38
CA THR A 321 7.92 -4.82 -12.12
C THR A 321 7.00 -4.50 -10.93
N SER A 322 6.35 -3.34 -10.92
CA SER A 322 5.37 -2.97 -9.90
C SER A 322 4.16 -3.91 -9.93
N GLY A 323 3.65 -4.25 -11.11
CA GLY A 323 2.59 -5.24 -11.24
C GLY A 323 2.98 -6.58 -10.64
N LEU A 324 4.12 -7.12 -11.03
CA LEU A 324 4.65 -8.38 -10.48
C LEU A 324 4.89 -8.30 -8.96
N TRP A 325 5.30 -7.15 -8.43
CA TRP A 325 5.48 -6.95 -6.99
C TRP A 325 4.14 -7.04 -6.22
N HIS A 326 3.05 -6.55 -6.81
CA HIS A 326 1.72 -6.64 -6.20
C HIS A 326 1.23 -8.09 -6.10
N GLY A 327 1.35 -8.88 -7.18
CA GLY A 327 0.89 -10.26 -7.15
C GLY A 327 1.61 -11.15 -8.16
N ALA A 328 1.74 -12.43 -7.81
CA ALA A 328 2.35 -13.45 -8.64
C ALA A 328 1.32 -14.03 -9.63
N ASP A 329 0.70 -13.17 -10.43
CA ASP A 329 -0.24 -13.53 -11.49
C ASP A 329 -0.11 -12.57 -12.70
N TRP A 330 -0.51 -13.04 -13.88
CA TRP A 330 -0.49 -12.25 -15.10
C TRP A 330 -1.48 -11.08 -15.07
N THR A 331 -2.55 -11.14 -14.31
CA THR A 331 -3.51 -10.06 -14.12
C THR A 331 -2.80 -8.81 -13.57
N TYR A 332 -1.93 -8.96 -12.57
CA TYR A 332 -1.14 -7.86 -12.01
C TYR A 332 -0.08 -7.34 -12.97
N VAL A 333 0.58 -8.24 -13.73
CA VAL A 333 1.59 -7.83 -14.73
C VAL A 333 0.94 -6.98 -15.83
N ILE A 334 -0.24 -7.40 -16.32
CA ILE A 334 -1.01 -6.66 -17.34
C ILE A 334 -1.54 -5.35 -16.77
N TRP A 335 -2.06 -5.34 -15.51
CA TRP A 335 -2.42 -4.11 -14.81
C TRP A 335 -1.27 -3.11 -14.79
N GLY A 336 -0.07 -3.56 -14.42
CA GLY A 336 1.13 -2.73 -14.48
C GLY A 336 1.43 -2.24 -15.89
N GLY A 337 1.36 -3.13 -16.91
CA GLY A 337 1.57 -2.79 -18.30
C GLY A 337 0.60 -1.71 -18.81
N ILE A 338 -0.69 -1.81 -18.48
CA ILE A 338 -1.73 -0.82 -18.83
C ILE A 338 -1.37 0.55 -18.24
N ASN A 339 -1.07 0.61 -16.94
CA ASN A 339 -0.70 1.86 -16.27
C ASN A 339 0.60 2.46 -16.84
N GLY A 340 1.61 1.61 -17.11
CA GLY A 340 2.83 2.03 -17.80
C GLY A 340 2.56 2.62 -19.19
N LEU A 341 1.66 1.99 -19.95
CA LEU A 341 1.24 2.48 -21.26
C LEU A 341 0.52 3.84 -21.17
N TYR A 342 -0.39 4.02 -20.22
CA TYR A 342 -1.02 5.32 -19.98
C TYR A 342 0.01 6.41 -19.70
N MET A 343 1.01 6.13 -18.85
CA MET A 343 2.09 7.06 -18.55
C MET A 343 2.91 7.44 -19.80
N VAL A 344 3.20 6.47 -20.65
CA VAL A 344 3.93 6.69 -21.92
C VAL A 344 3.07 7.52 -22.90
N ILE A 345 1.78 7.20 -23.05
CA ILE A 345 0.87 7.95 -23.92
C ILE A 345 0.73 9.41 -23.46
N GLU A 346 0.56 9.66 -22.16
CA GLU A 346 0.49 11.03 -21.61
C GLU A 346 1.77 11.84 -21.88
N GLU A 347 2.92 11.18 -21.81
CA GLU A 347 4.19 11.85 -22.10
C GLU A 347 4.39 12.11 -23.60
N VAL A 348 4.06 11.15 -24.49
CA VAL A 348 4.18 11.28 -25.94
C VAL A 348 3.24 12.35 -26.48
N THR A 349 2.01 12.37 -26.03
CA THR A 349 0.98 13.34 -26.45
C THR A 349 1.13 14.71 -25.82
N GLY A 350 1.95 14.82 -24.76
CA GLY A 350 2.04 16.05 -23.94
C GLY A 350 0.78 16.33 -23.12
N TYR A 351 -0.17 15.37 -23.06
CA TYR A 351 -1.46 15.51 -22.35
C TYR A 351 -1.25 15.93 -20.89
N ARG A 352 -0.30 15.34 -20.18
CA ARG A 352 0.03 15.66 -18.80
C ARG A 352 0.17 17.17 -18.54
N LYS A 353 1.03 17.85 -19.33
CA LYS A 353 1.26 19.28 -19.16
C LYS A 353 0.03 20.13 -19.52
N LYS A 354 -0.68 19.71 -20.57
CA LYS A 354 -1.92 20.37 -21.02
C LYS A 354 -3.02 20.20 -19.99
N ALA A 355 -3.22 19.00 -19.44
CA ALA A 355 -4.26 18.70 -18.48
C ALA A 355 -4.11 19.53 -17.20
N VAL A 356 -2.90 19.58 -16.60
CA VAL A 356 -2.62 20.38 -15.41
C VAL A 356 -2.91 21.88 -15.68
N ARG A 357 -2.33 22.42 -16.75
CA ARG A 357 -2.51 23.86 -17.10
C ARG A 357 -3.97 24.26 -17.34
N LEU A 358 -4.75 23.41 -18.00
CA LEU A 358 -6.15 23.69 -18.28
C LEU A 358 -7.05 23.48 -17.05
N ALA A 359 -6.73 22.48 -16.21
CA ALA A 359 -7.44 22.23 -14.96
C ALA A 359 -7.27 23.36 -13.93
N GLU A 360 -6.17 24.09 -13.96
CA GLU A 360 -5.97 25.30 -13.16
C GLU A 360 -6.85 26.45 -13.61
N LYS A 361 -7.13 26.55 -14.91
CA LYS A 361 -7.86 27.67 -15.53
C LYS A 361 -9.38 27.44 -15.63
N SER A 362 -9.83 26.19 -15.66
CA SER A 362 -11.25 25.83 -15.91
C SER A 362 -11.69 24.71 -14.99
N LEU A 363 -12.73 24.95 -14.20
CA LEU A 363 -13.36 23.95 -13.35
C LEU A 363 -13.97 22.81 -14.18
N SER A 364 -14.65 23.15 -15.29
CA SER A 364 -15.26 22.16 -16.20
C SER A 364 -14.19 21.22 -16.78
N TYR A 365 -13.06 21.78 -17.19
CA TYR A 365 -11.96 20.95 -17.69
C TYR A 365 -11.34 20.10 -16.58
N ARG A 366 -11.20 20.62 -15.36
CA ARG A 366 -10.71 19.84 -14.20
C ARG A 366 -11.62 18.64 -13.92
N ILE A 367 -12.93 18.85 -13.94
CA ILE A 367 -13.92 17.76 -13.75
C ILE A 367 -13.79 16.75 -14.88
N PHE A 368 -13.75 17.19 -16.13
CA PHE A 368 -13.59 16.29 -17.28
C PHE A 368 -12.29 15.47 -17.20
N ALA A 369 -11.15 16.13 -16.95
CA ALA A 369 -9.86 15.46 -16.84
C ALA A 369 -9.81 14.50 -15.64
N GLY A 370 -10.46 14.85 -14.53
CA GLY A 370 -10.59 13.98 -13.36
C GLY A 370 -11.41 12.74 -13.67
N ILE A 371 -12.57 12.89 -14.31
CA ILE A 371 -13.43 11.76 -14.72
C ILE A 371 -12.69 10.84 -15.70
N LEU A 372 -12.02 11.41 -16.70
CA LEU A 372 -11.25 10.64 -17.67
C LEU A 372 -10.12 9.86 -16.99
N THR A 373 -9.38 10.53 -16.10
CA THR A 373 -8.28 9.88 -15.33
C THR A 373 -8.82 8.75 -14.46
N PHE A 374 -9.93 9.02 -13.74
CA PHE A 374 -10.59 8.01 -12.92
C PHE A 374 -11.03 6.81 -13.78
N ALA A 375 -11.69 7.03 -14.90
CA ALA A 375 -12.16 5.95 -15.79
C ALA A 375 -11.00 5.10 -16.33
N LEU A 376 -9.87 5.71 -16.71
CA LEU A 376 -8.68 4.97 -17.16
C LEU A 376 -8.08 4.11 -16.05
N VAL A 377 -7.95 4.67 -14.84
CA VAL A 377 -7.43 3.95 -13.68
C VAL A 377 -8.42 2.85 -13.25
N ASP A 378 -9.72 3.15 -13.24
CA ASP A 378 -10.79 2.22 -12.89
C ASP A 378 -10.81 1.01 -13.84
N PHE A 379 -10.69 1.25 -15.15
CA PHE A 379 -10.53 0.16 -16.11
C PHE A 379 -9.33 -0.74 -15.77
N SER A 380 -8.23 -0.19 -15.29
CA SER A 380 -7.08 -0.99 -14.87
C SER A 380 -7.36 -1.78 -13.59
N TRP A 381 -8.21 -1.28 -12.68
CA TRP A 381 -8.60 -1.99 -11.46
C TRP A 381 -9.38 -3.28 -11.74
N LEU A 382 -10.08 -3.38 -12.87
CA LEU A 382 -10.70 -4.64 -13.30
C LEU A 382 -9.69 -5.79 -13.33
N PHE A 383 -8.50 -5.56 -13.89
CA PHE A 383 -7.42 -6.54 -13.94
C PHE A 383 -6.84 -6.84 -12.57
N PHE A 384 -6.72 -5.82 -11.71
CA PHE A 384 -6.17 -5.98 -10.37
C PHE A 384 -7.07 -6.83 -9.46
N ARG A 385 -8.40 -6.72 -9.59
CA ARG A 385 -9.37 -7.42 -8.73
C ARG A 385 -9.70 -8.82 -9.23
N ALA A 386 -9.65 -9.07 -10.52
CA ALA A 386 -10.03 -10.35 -11.11
C ALA A 386 -9.11 -11.47 -10.64
N SER A 387 -9.69 -12.66 -10.44
CA SER A 387 -8.98 -13.83 -9.96
C SER A 387 -8.11 -14.48 -11.04
N SER A 388 -8.44 -14.28 -12.33
CA SER A 388 -7.66 -14.80 -13.46
C SER A 388 -7.83 -13.93 -14.72
N LEU A 389 -6.96 -14.13 -15.72
CA LEU A 389 -7.13 -13.49 -17.03
C LEU A 389 -8.39 -13.98 -17.76
N ASP A 390 -8.76 -15.24 -17.55
CA ASP A 390 -9.97 -15.79 -18.15
C ASP A 390 -11.22 -15.11 -17.61
N ASP A 391 -11.25 -14.79 -16.30
CA ASP A 391 -12.31 -13.99 -15.69
C ASP A 391 -12.36 -12.57 -16.26
N VAL A 392 -11.21 -11.91 -16.43
CA VAL A 392 -11.16 -10.59 -17.08
C VAL A 392 -11.78 -10.64 -18.47
N VAL A 393 -11.38 -11.62 -19.29
CA VAL A 393 -11.92 -11.78 -20.65
C VAL A 393 -13.41 -12.11 -20.59
N GLY A 394 -13.84 -12.96 -19.65
CA GLY A 394 -15.23 -13.31 -19.42
C GLY A 394 -16.07 -12.08 -19.05
N MET A 395 -15.61 -11.27 -18.08
CA MET A 395 -16.29 -10.02 -17.68
C MET A 395 -16.38 -9.02 -18.84
N LEU A 396 -15.31 -8.83 -19.62
CA LEU A 396 -15.34 -7.94 -20.79
C LEU A 396 -16.32 -8.43 -21.87
N ARG A 397 -16.44 -9.75 -22.07
CA ARG A 397 -17.45 -10.34 -22.96
C ARG A 397 -18.85 -10.12 -22.42
N GLN A 398 -19.07 -10.30 -21.11
CA GLN A 398 -20.36 -10.10 -20.45
C GLN A 398 -20.81 -8.63 -20.52
N ILE A 399 -19.90 -7.68 -20.29
CA ILE A 399 -20.15 -6.25 -20.43
C ILE A 399 -20.66 -5.90 -21.85
N LYS A 400 -20.10 -6.56 -22.87
CA LYS A 400 -20.52 -6.34 -24.26
C LYS A 400 -21.82 -7.07 -24.59
N ALA A 401 -22.01 -8.29 -24.12
CA ALA A 401 -23.13 -9.16 -24.49
C ALA A 401 -24.45 -8.78 -23.78
N VAL A 402 -24.36 -8.36 -22.51
CA VAL A 402 -25.49 -8.03 -21.64
C VAL A 402 -25.28 -6.66 -21.00
N PRO A 403 -25.35 -5.54 -21.73
CA PRO A 403 -25.02 -4.21 -21.19
C PRO A 403 -25.83 -3.82 -19.95
N GLY A 404 -27.17 -3.99 -20.00
CA GLY A 404 -28.09 -3.89 -18.86
C GLY A 404 -28.05 -2.57 -18.08
N PHE A 405 -27.91 -1.40 -18.74
CA PHE A 405 -27.76 -0.09 -18.06
C PHE A 405 -28.93 0.25 -17.12
N HIS A 406 -30.12 -0.30 -17.38
CA HIS A 406 -31.28 -0.14 -16.49
C HIS A 406 -31.15 -0.82 -15.15
N ARG A 407 -30.15 -1.74 -14.99
CA ARG A 407 -29.80 -2.44 -13.74
C ARG A 407 -28.51 -1.94 -13.08
N LEU A 408 -27.98 -0.79 -13.52
CA LEU A 408 -26.69 -0.27 -13.03
C LEU A 408 -26.55 -0.30 -11.50
N PHE A 409 -27.62 0.01 -10.80
CA PHE A 409 -27.66 -0.02 -9.34
C PHE A 409 -28.41 -1.24 -8.78
N GLY A 410 -28.89 -2.14 -9.63
CA GLY A 410 -29.82 -3.20 -9.24
C GLY A 410 -29.26 -4.13 -8.19
N ALA A 411 -28.03 -4.65 -8.41
CA ALA A 411 -27.39 -5.56 -7.46
C ALA A 411 -27.09 -4.90 -6.10
N VAL A 412 -26.68 -3.64 -6.11
CA VAL A 412 -26.36 -2.90 -4.87
C VAL A 412 -27.64 -2.57 -4.09
N PHE A 413 -28.68 -2.08 -4.80
CA PHE A 413 -29.96 -1.76 -4.16
C PHE A 413 -30.74 -3.00 -3.71
N ALA A 414 -30.57 -4.13 -4.38
CA ALA A 414 -31.21 -5.39 -3.97
C ALA A 414 -30.50 -6.10 -2.82
N GLY A 415 -29.18 -5.93 -2.71
CA GLY A 415 -28.34 -6.61 -1.72
C GLY A 415 -28.02 -5.82 -0.46
N MET A 416 -28.10 -4.46 -0.53
CA MET A 416 -27.72 -3.60 0.59
C MET A 416 -28.97 -3.03 1.26
N GLU A 417 -29.04 -3.17 2.59
CA GLU A 417 -30.10 -2.50 3.36
C GLU A 417 -30.09 -0.99 3.11
N PRO A 418 -31.27 -0.32 2.99
CA PRO A 418 -31.33 1.13 2.70
C PRO A 418 -30.55 1.99 3.72
N SER A 419 -30.57 1.59 4.99
CA SER A 419 -29.83 2.26 6.07
C SER A 419 -28.31 2.18 5.85
N LEU A 420 -27.80 1.02 5.47
CA LEU A 420 -26.38 0.79 5.18
C LEU A 420 -25.95 1.51 3.89
N LEU A 421 -26.80 1.48 2.84
CA LEU A 421 -26.55 2.21 1.59
C LEU A 421 -26.41 3.72 1.86
N LEU A 422 -27.33 4.29 2.65
CA LEU A 422 -27.27 5.69 3.04
C LEU A 422 -25.98 5.97 3.84
N ALA A 423 -25.66 5.10 4.80
CA ALA A 423 -24.46 5.25 5.63
C ALA A 423 -23.17 5.21 4.79
N VAL A 424 -23.02 4.23 3.90
CA VAL A 424 -21.84 4.13 3.01
C VAL A 424 -21.76 5.35 2.08
N THR A 425 -22.91 5.82 1.55
CA THR A 425 -22.96 7.02 0.71
C THR A 425 -22.48 8.26 1.48
N LEU A 426 -22.98 8.46 2.70
CA LEU A 426 -22.54 9.57 3.58
C LEU A 426 -21.05 9.45 3.94
N ALA A 427 -20.56 8.23 4.20
CA ALA A 427 -19.16 7.97 4.47
C ALA A 427 -18.26 8.30 3.26
N LEU A 428 -18.67 7.95 2.04
CA LEU A 428 -17.96 8.31 0.81
C LEU A 428 -17.95 9.84 0.58
N LEU A 429 -19.05 10.53 0.87
CA LEU A 429 -19.11 11.99 0.80
C LEU A 429 -18.17 12.64 1.82
N LEU A 430 -18.11 12.11 3.04
CA LEU A 430 -17.18 12.58 4.06
C LEU A 430 -15.73 12.33 3.65
N MET A 431 -15.42 11.13 3.12
CA MET A 431 -14.11 10.81 2.57
C MET A 431 -13.71 11.82 1.48
N TRP A 432 -14.62 12.11 0.55
CA TRP A 432 -14.35 13.07 -0.50
C TRP A 432 -14.08 14.49 0.03
N GLN A 433 -14.77 14.92 1.11
CA GLN A 433 -14.49 16.22 1.74
C GLN A 433 -13.11 16.24 2.41
N VAL A 434 -12.73 15.18 3.10
CA VAL A 434 -11.38 15.06 3.68
C VAL A 434 -10.31 15.06 2.58
N ASP A 435 -10.55 14.32 1.49
CA ASP A 435 -9.65 14.31 0.33
C ASP A 435 -9.52 15.71 -0.32
N ARG A 436 -10.59 16.48 -0.40
CA ARG A 436 -10.51 17.88 -0.87
C ARG A 436 -9.61 18.76 0.03
N LEU A 437 -9.62 18.53 1.34
CA LEU A 437 -8.72 19.23 2.27
C LEU A 437 -7.27 18.80 2.03
N LEU A 438 -7.01 17.50 1.94
CA LEU A 438 -5.68 16.96 1.66
C LEU A 438 -5.15 17.40 0.28
N TYR A 439 -6.03 17.47 -0.73
CA TYR A 439 -5.68 17.99 -2.05
C TYR A 439 -5.21 19.45 -2.01
N ARG A 440 -5.77 20.24 -1.07
CA ARG A 440 -5.40 21.63 -0.81
C ARG A 440 -4.25 21.78 0.20
N GLU A 441 -3.56 20.68 0.51
CA GLU A 441 -2.47 20.61 1.48
C GLU A 441 -2.87 21.06 2.90
N LYS A 442 -4.16 20.92 3.25
CA LYS A 442 -4.68 21.20 4.59
C LYS A 442 -4.72 19.93 5.42
N ASN A 443 -4.21 20.01 6.63
CA ASN A 443 -4.30 18.89 7.59
C ASN A 443 -5.70 18.85 8.21
N ALA A 444 -6.50 17.85 7.82
CA ALA A 444 -7.87 17.70 8.27
C ALA A 444 -7.97 17.47 9.81
N ALA A 445 -7.03 16.71 10.38
CA ALA A 445 -7.00 16.49 11.83
C ALA A 445 -6.73 17.79 12.58
N MET A 446 -5.77 18.61 12.13
CA MET A 446 -5.48 19.90 12.74
C MET A 446 -6.65 20.88 12.62
N LEU A 447 -7.42 20.81 11.53
CA LEU A 447 -8.65 21.62 11.40
C LEU A 447 -9.70 21.23 12.45
N VAL A 448 -9.86 19.95 12.75
CA VAL A 448 -10.75 19.48 13.84
C VAL A 448 -10.20 19.93 15.19
N LEU A 449 -8.91 19.76 15.44
CA LEU A 449 -8.27 20.12 16.71
C LEU A 449 -8.28 21.62 17.00
N SER A 450 -8.34 22.47 15.98
CA SER A 450 -8.45 23.91 16.12
C SER A 450 -9.86 24.40 16.53
N GLN A 451 -10.87 23.51 16.47
CA GLN A 451 -12.24 23.86 16.85
C GLN A 451 -12.43 23.88 18.36
N GLY A 452 -13.52 24.49 18.81
CA GLY A 452 -13.94 24.44 20.20
C GLY A 452 -14.20 23.00 20.67
N TRP A 453 -14.14 22.78 22.00
CA TRP A 453 -14.26 21.46 22.59
C TRP A 453 -15.53 20.70 22.14
N PHE A 454 -16.67 21.41 22.06
CA PHE A 454 -17.96 20.80 21.68
C PHE A 454 -17.91 20.23 20.26
N ALA A 455 -17.41 21.01 19.27
CA ALA A 455 -17.29 20.55 17.89
C ALA A 455 -16.32 19.38 17.75
N ARG A 456 -15.20 19.38 18.50
CA ARG A 456 -14.27 18.25 18.52
C ARG A 456 -14.91 16.96 19.02
N TYR A 457 -15.60 17.02 20.16
CA TYR A 457 -16.26 15.84 20.73
C TYR A 457 -17.43 15.34 19.86
N LEU A 458 -18.10 16.25 19.16
CA LEU A 458 -19.14 15.87 18.18
C LEU A 458 -18.53 15.09 17.01
N VAL A 459 -17.36 15.50 16.50
CA VAL A 459 -16.65 14.75 15.46
C VAL A 459 -16.17 13.39 15.97
N TYR A 460 -15.54 13.33 17.15
CA TYR A 460 -15.06 12.06 17.73
C TYR A 460 -16.21 11.10 18.00
N GLY A 461 -17.25 11.59 18.69
CA GLY A 461 -18.43 10.79 19.02
C GLY A 461 -19.20 10.38 17.76
N GLY A 462 -19.32 11.27 16.78
CA GLY A 462 -19.96 10.98 15.50
C GLY A 462 -19.23 9.89 14.72
N LEU A 463 -17.91 9.95 14.59
CA LEU A 463 -17.11 8.91 13.92
C LEU A 463 -17.19 7.58 14.67
N LEU A 464 -17.05 7.61 16.02
CA LEU A 464 -17.16 6.40 16.84
C LEU A 464 -18.54 5.75 16.71
N LEU A 465 -19.61 6.55 16.84
CA LEU A 465 -20.97 6.06 16.70
C LEU A 465 -21.23 5.48 15.31
N PHE A 466 -20.73 6.15 14.27
CA PHE A 466 -20.86 5.67 12.90
C PHE A 466 -20.14 4.34 12.70
N ILE A 467 -18.92 4.22 13.23
CA ILE A 467 -18.16 2.97 13.26
C ILE A 467 -18.94 1.88 13.99
N LEU A 468 -19.47 2.16 15.17
CA LEU A 468 -20.20 1.18 15.98
C LEU A 468 -21.51 0.70 15.35
N LEU A 469 -22.22 1.58 14.62
CA LEU A 469 -23.50 1.24 14.01
C LEU A 469 -23.35 0.55 12.63
N PHE A 470 -22.37 0.95 11.83
CA PHE A 470 -22.26 0.56 10.43
C PHE A 470 -20.94 -0.16 10.09
N GLY A 471 -20.05 -0.32 11.06
CA GLY A 471 -18.81 -1.07 10.85
C GLY A 471 -19.06 -2.57 10.76
N VAL A 472 -18.22 -3.25 10.00
CA VAL A 472 -18.22 -4.71 9.88
C VAL A 472 -17.37 -5.31 10.98
N TYR A 473 -17.98 -6.14 11.85
CA TYR A 473 -17.32 -6.80 12.98
C TYR A 473 -17.69 -8.27 13.06
N GLY A 474 -16.86 -9.03 13.76
CA GLY A 474 -17.14 -10.38 14.18
C GLY A 474 -16.39 -11.46 13.43
N TYR A 475 -16.49 -12.69 13.96
CA TYR A 475 -15.80 -13.88 13.43
C TYR A 475 -16.23 -14.24 12.01
N GLU A 476 -17.45 -13.97 11.65
CA GLU A 476 -18.00 -14.23 10.30
C GLU A 476 -17.37 -13.36 9.22
N TYR A 477 -16.85 -12.19 9.63
CA TYR A 477 -16.20 -11.23 8.74
C TYR A 477 -14.66 -11.27 8.79
N ALA A 478 -14.06 -12.23 9.51
CA ALA A 478 -12.61 -12.44 9.52
C ALA A 478 -12.03 -12.73 8.12
N GLN A 479 -12.89 -12.99 7.13
CA GLN A 479 -12.52 -13.20 5.73
C GLN A 479 -12.25 -11.90 4.96
N THR A 480 -12.63 -10.73 5.47
CA THR A 480 -12.21 -9.44 4.89
C THR A 480 -10.79 -9.08 5.34
N ALA A 481 -9.85 -9.97 5.05
CA ALA A 481 -8.45 -9.69 5.27
C ALA A 481 -8.05 -8.45 4.45
N PHE A 482 -7.13 -7.66 4.99
CA PHE A 482 -6.53 -6.56 4.24
C PHE A 482 -6.15 -7.01 2.84
N ILE A 483 -6.52 -6.23 1.83
CA ILE A 483 -6.42 -6.65 0.42
C ILE A 483 -5.00 -7.10 0.03
N TYR A 484 -3.97 -6.50 0.60
CA TYR A 484 -2.57 -6.88 0.37
C TYR A 484 -2.11 -8.17 1.08
N PHE A 485 -2.97 -8.82 1.86
CA PHE A 485 -2.69 -10.17 2.40
C PHE A 485 -3.16 -11.28 1.47
N GLN A 486 -3.91 -10.91 0.43
CA GLN A 486 -4.46 -11.86 -0.53
C GLN A 486 -3.52 -12.14 -1.72
N PHE A 487 -2.44 -11.35 -1.87
CA PHE A 487 -1.52 -11.41 -3.02
C PHE A 487 -0.08 -11.78 -2.65
#